data_d9c96b6c9370cc30472e5eb2251f08b9
#
_entry.id   d9c96b6c9370cc30472e5eb2251f08b9
#
_cell.length_a   1.000
_cell.length_b   1.000
_cell.length_c   1.000
_cell.angle_alpha   90.00
_cell.angle_beta   90.00
_cell.angle_gamma   90.00
#
_symmetry.space_group_name_H-M   'P 1'
#
loop_
_entity.id
_entity.type
_entity.pdbx_description
1 polymer ?
#
loop_
_entity_poly.entity_id
_entity_poly.type
_entity_poly.pdbx_seq_one_letter_code
_entity_poly.pdbx_strand_id
1 'polypeptide(L)' 'PFKVGDSVKVTDGPFMDFSGFVQEVNHDKQKLKVLVSIFGRQTPVELDYLQVEMEI' A
#
# COMPACT_ATOMS: atom_id res chain seq x y z
N PRO A 1 5.58 -8.49 8.43
CA PRO A 1 4.63 -7.54 8.99
C PRO A 1 3.41 -7.27 8.12
N PHE A 2 3.55 -7.25 6.79
CA PHE A 2 2.39 -7.05 5.91
C PHE A 2 2.03 -8.34 5.20
N LYS A 3 0.74 -8.50 4.90
CA LYS A 3 0.23 -9.67 4.19
C LYS A 3 -0.71 -9.23 3.09
N VAL A 4 -0.81 -10.05 2.05
CA VAL A 4 -1.76 -9.82 0.97
C VAL A 4 -3.18 -9.76 1.56
N GLY A 5 -3.93 -8.74 1.19
CA GLY A 5 -5.28 -8.53 1.68
C GLY A 5 -5.39 -7.60 2.87
N ASP A 6 -4.26 -7.23 3.48
CA ASP A 6 -4.29 -6.28 4.59
C ASP A 6 -4.70 -4.89 4.12
N SER A 7 -5.46 -4.20 4.95
CA SER A 7 -5.82 -2.82 4.69
C SER A 7 -4.72 -1.92 5.22
N VAL A 8 -4.21 -1.05 4.37
CA VAL A 8 -3.11 -0.15 4.73
C VAL A 8 -3.42 1.26 4.27
N LYS A 9 -2.77 2.22 4.91
CA LYS A 9 -2.87 3.62 4.55
C LYS A 9 -1.50 4.12 4.14
N VAL A 10 -1.44 4.87 3.04
CA VAL A 10 -0.19 5.46 2.58
C VAL A 10 0.10 6.69 3.44
N THR A 11 1.30 6.73 4.03
CA THR A 11 1.68 7.79 4.96
C THR A 11 2.69 8.77 4.38
N ASP A 12 3.24 8.47 3.20
CA ASP A 12 4.26 9.32 2.61
C ASP A 12 4.22 9.19 1.09
N GLY A 13 4.72 10.20 0.39
CA GLY A 13 4.81 10.21 -1.06
C GLY A 13 3.60 10.85 -1.71
N PRO A 14 3.50 10.75 -3.04
CA PRO A 14 2.43 11.41 -3.80
C PRO A 14 1.04 10.86 -3.52
N PHE A 15 0.95 9.70 -2.89
CA PHE A 15 -0.34 9.07 -2.57
C PHE A 15 -0.66 9.13 -1.07
N MET A 16 -0.04 10.06 -0.36
CA MET A 16 -0.27 10.22 1.07
C MET A 16 -1.76 10.40 1.36
N ASP A 17 -2.22 9.76 2.44
CA ASP A 17 -3.61 9.76 2.90
C ASP A 17 -4.56 8.88 2.09
N PHE A 18 -4.10 8.25 1.03
CA PHE A 18 -4.90 7.24 0.36
C PHE A 18 -4.81 5.92 1.10
N SER A 19 -5.90 5.17 1.06
CA SER A 19 -5.96 3.83 1.64
C SER A 19 -6.08 2.80 0.54
N GLY A 20 -5.63 1.59 0.81
CA GLY A 20 -5.76 0.51 -0.14
C GLY A 20 -5.53 -0.83 0.52
N PHE A 21 -5.48 -1.85 -0.32
CA PHE A 21 -5.25 -3.22 0.14
C PHE A 21 -3.95 -3.74 -0.44
N VAL A 22 -3.20 -4.48 0.37
CA VAL A 22 -1.96 -5.09 -0.08
C VAL A 22 -2.28 -6.16 -1.11
N GLN A 23 -1.71 -6.01 -2.31
CA GLN A 23 -1.87 -6.96 -3.39
C GLN A 23 -0.70 -7.93 -3.44
N GLU A 24 0.51 -7.45 -3.14
CA GLU A 24 1.71 -8.24 -3.20
C GLU A 24 2.72 -7.72 -2.19
N VAL A 25 3.48 -8.63 -1.61
CA VAL A 25 4.54 -8.28 -0.66
C VAL A 25 5.86 -8.81 -1.18
N ASN A 26 6.87 -7.96 -1.27
CA ASN A 26 8.22 -8.36 -1.65
C ASN A 26 9.12 -8.20 -0.43
N HIS A 27 9.34 -9.29 0.28
CA HIS A 27 10.13 -9.29 1.51
C HIS A 27 11.61 -8.97 1.25
N ASP A 28 12.13 -9.40 0.13
CA ASP A 28 13.54 -9.20 -0.19
C ASP A 28 13.88 -7.73 -0.37
N LYS A 29 12.97 -6.99 -1.01
CA LYS A 29 13.17 -5.56 -1.26
C LYS A 29 12.45 -4.69 -0.25
N GLN A 30 11.68 -5.29 0.66
CA GLN A 30 10.87 -4.59 1.65
C GLN A 30 9.91 -3.61 1.00
N LYS A 31 9.23 -4.07 -0.04
CA LYS A 31 8.27 -3.27 -0.79
C LYS A 31 6.94 -3.99 -0.88
N LEU A 32 5.90 -3.19 -1.05
CA LEU A 32 4.53 -3.67 -1.19
C LEU A 32 3.95 -3.16 -2.50
N LYS A 33 3.07 -3.97 -3.07
CA LYS A 33 2.19 -3.48 -4.13
C LYS A 33 0.81 -3.36 -3.52
N VAL A 34 0.28 -2.15 -3.52
CA VAL A 34 -0.98 -1.81 -2.89
C VAL A 34 -1.98 -1.34 -3.94
N LEU A 35 -3.19 -1.88 -3.90
CA LEU A 35 -4.26 -1.38 -4.74
C LEU A 35 -4.92 -0.20 -4.06
N VAL A 36 -4.69 0.97 -4.60
CA VAL A 36 -5.21 2.23 -4.06
C VAL A 36 -6.34 2.71 -4.97
N SER A 37 -7.42 3.17 -4.37
CA SER A 37 -8.53 3.73 -5.12
C SER A 37 -8.25 5.19 -5.42
N ILE A 38 -7.99 5.49 -6.69
CA ILE A 38 -7.69 6.84 -7.16
C ILE A 38 -8.73 7.20 -8.21
N PHE A 39 -9.49 8.26 -7.95
CA PHE A 39 -10.55 8.74 -8.86
C PHE A 39 -11.52 7.63 -9.27
N GLY A 40 -11.87 6.77 -8.31
CA GLY A 40 -12.80 5.69 -8.57
C GLY A 40 -12.21 4.49 -9.29
N ARG A 41 -10.90 4.45 -9.47
CA ARG A 41 -10.21 3.35 -10.10
C ARG A 41 -9.20 2.75 -9.15
N GLN A 42 -9.12 1.43 -9.13
CA GLN A 42 -8.11 0.74 -8.34
C GLN A 42 -6.82 0.69 -9.13
N THR A 43 -5.78 1.31 -8.59
CA THR A 43 -4.49 1.44 -9.26
C THR A 43 -3.42 0.77 -8.40
N PRO A 44 -2.64 -0.16 -8.96
CA PRO A 44 -1.54 -0.77 -8.22
C PRO A 44 -0.39 0.22 -8.09
N VAL A 45 0.08 0.40 -6.86
CA VAL A 45 1.18 1.31 -6.55
C VAL A 45 2.20 0.56 -5.73
N GLU A 46 3.48 0.65 -6.12
CA GLU A 46 4.56 0.04 -5.36
C GLU A 46 5.09 1.03 -4.34
N LEU A 47 5.14 0.60 -3.09
CA LEU A 47 5.54 1.45 -1.97
C LEU A 47 6.49 0.69 -1.05
N ASP A 48 7.37 1.43 -0.37
CA ASP A 48 8.22 0.85 0.66
C ASP A 48 7.41 0.58 1.93
N TYR A 49 7.89 -0.34 2.76
CA TYR A 49 7.26 -0.62 4.05
C TYR A 49 7.12 0.65 4.89
N LEU A 50 8.06 1.59 4.74
CA LEU A 50 8.05 2.82 5.53
C LEU A 50 7.06 3.86 5.03
N GLN A 51 6.48 3.63 3.86
CA GLN A 51 5.54 4.58 3.27
C GLN A 51 4.08 4.24 3.53
N VAL A 52 3.85 3.13 4.21
CA VAL A 52 2.49 2.69 4.53
C VAL A 52 2.44 2.25 5.98
N GLU A 53 1.22 2.24 6.53
CA GLU A 53 0.99 1.70 7.86
C GLU A 53 -0.30 0.89 7.86
N MET A 54 -0.40 -0.06 8.78
CA MET A 54 -1.60 -0.87 8.91
C MET A 54 -2.76 0.02 9.32
N GLU A 55 -3.85 -0.14 8.60
CA GLU A 55 -5.08 0.57 8.90
C GLU A 55 -5.98 -0.35 9.71
N ILE A 56 -6.31 0.10 10.89
CA ILE A 56 -7.11 -0.68 11.84
C ILE A 56 -8.53 -0.17 11.87
#